data_9e552973d225b850247f692df8e7818c
#
_entry.id   9e552973d225b850247f692df8e7818c
#
_cell.length_a   1.000
_cell.length_b   1.000
_cell.length_c   1.000
_cell.angle_alpha   90.00
_cell.angle_beta   90.00
_cell.angle_gamma   90.00
#
_symmetry.space_group_name_H-M   'P 1'
#
loop_
_entity.id
_entity.type
_entity.pdbx_description
1 polymer ?
#
loop_
_entity_poly.entity_id
_entity_poly.type
_entity_poly.pdbx_seq_one_letter_code
_entity_poly.pdbx_strand_id
1 'polypeptide(L)'
;MKFLLNLSRVIAALFAGSIINMCFVWLGQQWFPAPAGFKNALPIHFLFPFLAHAFGTLSGAILMCWLKPKETRRYALIIGIIFLMGGISACFMIPAPAWFISADLVLAYIPMALLAEYFFNKLIKP
;
A
#
# COMPACT_ATOMS: atom_id res chain seq x y z
N MET A 1 -5.35 -8.77 26.58
CA MET A 1 -6.57 -8.39 25.84
C MET A 1 -6.39 -7.20 24.91
N LYS A 2 -5.91 -6.04 25.39
CA LYS A 2 -5.67 -4.85 24.52
C LYS A 2 -4.71 -5.10 23.35
N PHE A 3 -3.66 -5.89 23.57
CA PHE A 3 -2.70 -6.28 22.54
C PHE A 3 -3.37 -7.06 21.40
N LEU A 4 -4.12 -8.12 21.76
CA LEU A 4 -4.81 -8.97 20.77
C LEU A 4 -5.83 -8.16 19.95
N LEU A 5 -6.55 -7.23 20.60
CA LEU A 5 -7.50 -6.35 19.92
C LEU A 5 -6.79 -5.40 18.95
N ASN A 6 -5.64 -4.84 19.32
CA ASN A 6 -4.87 -3.98 18.41
C ASN A 6 -4.27 -4.80 17.25
N LEU A 7 -3.80 -6.00 17.52
CA LEU A 7 -3.30 -6.92 16.49
C LEU A 7 -4.40 -7.27 15.47
N SER A 8 -5.60 -7.62 15.94
CA SER A 8 -6.72 -7.93 15.02
C SER A 8 -7.12 -6.73 14.15
N ARG A 9 -7.04 -5.51 14.67
CA ARG A 9 -7.29 -4.27 13.91
C ARG A 9 -6.24 -4.06 12.83
N VAL A 10 -4.95 -4.27 13.15
CA VAL A 10 -3.86 -4.19 12.18
C VAL A 10 -4.06 -5.22 11.07
N ILE A 11 -4.39 -6.47 11.42
CA ILE A 11 -4.67 -7.53 10.45
C ILE A 11 -5.84 -7.16 9.54
N ALA A 12 -6.93 -6.64 10.09
CA ALA A 12 -8.09 -6.20 9.31
C ALA A 12 -7.72 -5.06 8.33
N ALA A 13 -6.92 -4.09 8.79
CA ALA A 13 -6.46 -2.99 7.95
C ALA A 13 -5.53 -3.45 6.83
N LEU A 14 -4.60 -4.36 7.12
CA LEU A 14 -3.72 -4.97 6.12
C LEU A 14 -4.53 -5.78 5.09
N PHE A 15 -5.51 -6.53 5.54
CA PHE A 15 -6.38 -7.30 4.66
C PHE A 15 -7.17 -6.40 3.71
N ALA A 16 -7.79 -5.33 4.23
CA ALA A 16 -8.51 -4.35 3.41
C ALA A 16 -7.59 -3.68 2.38
N GLY A 17 -6.40 -3.24 2.80
CA GLY A 17 -5.40 -2.68 1.88
C GLY A 17 -4.94 -3.67 0.82
N SER A 18 -4.78 -4.94 1.18
CA SER A 18 -4.40 -6.00 0.25
C SER A 18 -5.49 -6.28 -0.79
N ILE A 19 -6.77 -6.21 -0.42
CA ILE A 19 -7.88 -6.32 -1.38
C ILE A 19 -7.81 -5.21 -2.42
N ILE A 20 -7.65 -3.96 -1.99
CA ILE A 20 -7.51 -2.81 -2.90
C ILE A 20 -6.28 -2.97 -3.79
N ASN A 21 -5.14 -3.39 -3.23
CA ASN A 21 -3.94 -3.69 -3.99
C ASN A 21 -4.23 -4.71 -5.10
N MET A 22 -4.85 -5.84 -4.77
CA MET A 22 -5.16 -6.89 -5.74
C MET A 22 -6.16 -6.43 -6.81
N CYS A 23 -7.12 -5.56 -6.47
CA CYS A 23 -8.01 -4.97 -7.47
C CYS A 23 -7.23 -4.16 -8.53
N PHE A 24 -6.28 -3.33 -8.11
CA PHE A 24 -5.43 -2.57 -9.05
C PHE A 24 -4.50 -3.47 -9.86
N VAL A 25 -3.92 -4.51 -9.26
CA VAL A 25 -3.13 -5.51 -9.99
C VAL A 25 -3.98 -6.18 -11.06
N TRP A 26 -5.19 -6.60 -10.70
CA TRP A 26 -6.11 -7.23 -11.65
C TRP A 26 -6.48 -6.30 -12.80
N LEU A 27 -6.83 -5.03 -12.51
CA LEU A 27 -7.12 -4.02 -13.53
C LEU A 27 -5.93 -3.81 -14.46
N GLY A 28 -4.73 -3.73 -13.91
CA GLY A 28 -3.50 -3.60 -14.69
C GLY A 28 -3.29 -4.75 -15.68
N GLN A 29 -3.58 -5.97 -15.25
CA GLN A 29 -3.50 -7.14 -16.12
C GLN A 29 -4.54 -7.11 -17.26
N GLN A 30 -5.70 -6.49 -17.02
CA GLN A 30 -6.72 -6.36 -18.07
C GLN A 30 -6.37 -5.27 -19.09
N TRP A 31 -5.81 -4.15 -18.65
CA TRP A 31 -5.62 -2.98 -19.52
C TRP A 31 -4.20 -2.86 -20.08
N PHE A 32 -3.20 -3.22 -19.30
CA PHE A 32 -1.78 -3.13 -19.66
C PHE A 32 -1.02 -4.36 -19.21
N PRO A 33 -1.33 -5.55 -19.79
CA PRO A 33 -0.66 -6.78 -19.39
C PRO A 33 0.84 -6.68 -19.65
N ALA A 34 1.65 -6.92 -18.63
CA ALA A 34 3.09 -6.89 -18.75
C ALA A 34 3.59 -8.09 -19.58
N PRO A 35 4.62 -7.89 -20.43
CA PRO A 35 5.26 -8.99 -21.14
C PRO A 35 5.83 -10.03 -20.16
N ALA A 36 5.92 -11.28 -20.60
CA ALA A 36 6.41 -12.39 -19.79
C ALA A 36 7.79 -12.08 -19.17
N GLY A 37 7.88 -12.21 -17.85
CA GLY A 37 9.10 -11.92 -17.09
C GLY A 37 9.52 -10.45 -17.07
N PHE A 38 8.61 -9.54 -17.41
CA PHE A 38 8.86 -8.10 -17.52
C PHE A 38 9.98 -7.71 -18.52
N LYS A 39 10.43 -8.64 -19.35
CA LYS A 39 11.35 -8.33 -20.45
C LYS A 39 10.66 -7.41 -21.44
N ASN A 40 11.34 -6.31 -21.81
CA ASN A 40 10.80 -5.29 -22.70
C ASN A 40 9.54 -4.56 -22.15
N ALA A 41 9.32 -4.57 -20.83
CA ALA A 41 8.24 -3.81 -20.22
C ALA A 41 8.46 -2.30 -20.40
N LEU A 42 7.41 -1.62 -20.85
CA LEU A 42 7.37 -0.15 -20.97
C LEU A 42 6.95 0.47 -19.62
N PRO A 43 7.23 1.76 -19.39
CA PRO A 43 6.82 2.44 -18.15
C PRO A 43 5.34 2.30 -17.82
N ILE A 44 4.45 2.24 -18.81
CA ILE A 44 3.00 2.07 -18.61
C ILE A 44 2.66 0.76 -17.87
N HIS A 45 3.44 -0.31 -18.04
CA HIS A 45 3.21 -1.58 -17.38
C HIS A 45 3.44 -1.52 -15.86
N PHE A 46 4.16 -0.49 -15.38
CA PHE A 46 4.43 -0.26 -13.96
C PHE A 46 3.44 0.69 -13.29
N LEU A 47 2.55 1.33 -14.04
CA LEU A 47 1.56 2.26 -13.51
C LEU A 47 0.63 1.57 -12.50
N PHE A 48 -0.01 0.48 -12.91
CA PHE A 48 -0.95 -0.22 -12.03
C PHE A 48 -0.30 -0.92 -10.84
N PRO A 49 0.87 -1.55 -10.95
CA PRO A 49 1.64 -1.98 -9.77
C PRO A 49 1.91 -0.85 -8.79
N PHE A 50 2.34 0.32 -9.26
CA PHE A 50 2.53 1.48 -8.39
C PHE A 50 1.22 1.92 -7.71
N LEU A 51 0.13 2.06 -8.47
CA LEU A 51 -1.18 2.43 -7.95
C LEU A 51 -1.70 1.38 -6.94
N ALA A 52 -1.46 0.10 -7.21
CA ALA A 52 -1.82 -0.99 -6.31
C ALA A 52 -1.17 -0.82 -4.93
N HIS A 53 0.14 -0.58 -4.91
CA HIS A 53 0.88 -0.36 -3.67
C HIS A 53 0.45 0.94 -2.97
N ALA A 54 0.33 2.03 -3.73
CA ALA A 54 -0.05 3.34 -3.19
C ALA A 54 -1.47 3.32 -2.59
N PHE A 55 -2.47 2.88 -3.35
CA PHE A 55 -3.85 2.85 -2.87
C PHE A 55 -4.12 1.71 -1.88
N GLY A 56 -3.40 0.60 -1.99
CA GLY A 56 -3.43 -0.46 -0.98
C GLY A 56 -2.97 0.05 0.39
N THR A 57 -1.83 0.75 0.42
CA THR A 57 -1.32 1.36 1.66
C THR A 57 -2.24 2.45 2.17
N LEU A 58 -2.70 3.34 1.29
CA LEU A 58 -3.61 4.44 1.65
C LEU A 58 -4.88 3.92 2.30
N SER A 59 -5.56 2.96 1.67
CA SER A 59 -6.83 2.42 2.17
C SER A 59 -6.67 1.65 3.48
N GLY A 60 -5.64 0.83 3.59
CA GLY A 60 -5.33 0.13 4.84
C GLY A 60 -5.03 1.09 5.98
N ALA A 61 -4.24 2.13 5.73
CA ALA A 61 -3.92 3.15 6.72
C ALA A 61 -5.15 4.01 7.11
N ILE A 62 -6.03 4.36 6.17
CA ILE A 62 -7.29 5.05 6.47
C ILE A 62 -8.16 4.21 7.40
N LEU A 63 -8.36 2.93 7.07
CA LEU A 63 -9.14 2.02 7.93
C LEU A 63 -8.51 1.94 9.33
N MET A 64 -7.19 1.85 9.41
CA MET A 64 -6.51 1.79 10.70
C MET A 64 -6.67 3.07 11.50
N CYS A 65 -6.60 4.25 10.88
CA CYS A 65 -6.89 5.53 11.53
C CYS A 65 -8.33 5.56 12.08
N TRP A 66 -9.28 5.01 11.34
CA TRP A 66 -10.68 4.91 11.77
C TRP A 66 -10.85 3.98 12.98
N LEU A 67 -10.13 2.88 13.01
CA LEU A 67 -10.14 1.93 14.14
C LEU A 67 -9.37 2.44 15.37
N LYS A 68 -8.44 3.39 15.18
CA LYS A 68 -7.58 3.96 16.24
C LYS A 68 -7.50 5.50 16.14
N PRO A 69 -8.63 6.21 16.29
CA PRO A 69 -8.70 7.66 16.02
C PRO A 69 -7.89 8.54 16.96
N LYS A 70 -7.45 8.02 18.09
CA LYS A 70 -6.60 8.75 19.06
C LYS A 70 -5.10 8.62 18.79
N GLU A 71 -4.70 7.66 17.95
CA GLU A 71 -3.30 7.34 17.67
C GLU A 71 -3.06 7.18 16.16
N THR A 72 -3.69 8.01 15.35
CA THR A 72 -3.74 7.88 13.89
C THR A 72 -2.37 7.79 13.26
N ARG A 73 -1.46 8.72 13.59
CA ARG A 73 -0.11 8.76 13.02
C ARG A 73 0.69 7.49 13.29
N ARG A 74 0.67 7.03 14.53
CA ARG A 74 1.40 5.82 14.93
C ARG A 74 0.92 4.60 14.16
N TYR A 75 -0.39 4.41 14.11
CA TYR A 75 -0.97 3.24 13.47
C TYR A 75 -0.96 3.31 11.95
N ALA A 76 -1.11 4.49 11.35
CA ALA A 76 -0.90 4.67 9.92
C ALA A 76 0.54 4.29 9.51
N LEU A 77 1.55 4.74 10.27
CA LEU A 77 2.95 4.37 10.03
C LEU A 77 3.19 2.88 10.19
N ILE A 78 2.57 2.21 11.15
CA ILE A 78 2.67 0.74 11.29
C ILE A 78 2.19 0.05 10.01
N ILE A 79 1.04 0.45 9.46
CA ILE A 79 0.54 -0.09 8.20
C ILE A 79 1.51 0.19 7.06
N GLY A 80 1.97 1.44 6.92
CA GLY A 80 2.94 1.84 5.89
C GLY A 80 4.25 1.05 5.96
N ILE A 81 4.79 0.83 7.15
CA ILE A 81 6.03 0.06 7.36
C ILE A 81 5.82 -1.41 6.97
N ILE A 82 4.71 -2.02 7.37
CA ILE A 82 4.43 -3.44 7.03
C ILE A 82 4.30 -3.60 5.51
N PHE A 83 3.56 -2.72 4.84
CA PHE A 83 3.47 -2.76 3.39
C PHE A 83 4.80 -2.47 2.70
N LEU A 84 5.62 -1.55 3.23
CA LEU A 84 6.98 -1.28 2.73
C LEU A 84 7.86 -2.53 2.81
N MET A 85 7.82 -3.26 3.92
CA MET A 85 8.55 -4.53 4.07
C MET A 85 8.08 -5.56 3.02
N GLY A 86 6.78 -5.63 2.75
CA GLY A 86 6.22 -6.43 1.66
C GLY A 86 6.74 -5.99 0.29
N GLY A 87 6.77 -4.70 0.02
CA GLY A 87 7.33 -4.13 -1.22
C GLY A 87 8.81 -4.43 -1.40
N ILE A 88 9.61 -4.29 -0.35
CA ILE A 88 11.04 -4.66 -0.36
C ILE A 88 11.20 -6.16 -0.68
N SER A 89 10.40 -7.02 -0.05
CA SER A 89 10.43 -8.47 -0.31
C SER A 89 10.08 -8.77 -1.78
N ALA A 90 9.10 -8.08 -2.34
CA ALA A 90 8.69 -8.24 -3.73
C ALA A 90 9.82 -7.87 -4.73
N CYS A 91 10.68 -6.91 -4.39
CA CYS A 91 11.83 -6.53 -5.23
C CYS A 91 12.84 -7.67 -5.45
N PHE A 92 12.91 -8.62 -4.52
CA PHE A 92 13.76 -9.82 -4.68
C PHE A 92 13.08 -10.93 -5.48
N MET A 93 11.76 -10.87 -5.65
CA MET A 93 10.97 -11.93 -6.30
C MET A 93 10.57 -11.55 -7.73
N ILE A 94 10.35 -10.27 -7.99
CA ILE A 94 9.82 -9.77 -9.27
C ILE A 94 10.85 -8.83 -9.89
N PRO A 95 11.36 -9.14 -11.09
CA PRO A 95 12.32 -8.26 -11.77
C PRO A 95 11.62 -6.95 -12.18
N ALA A 96 12.19 -5.84 -11.77
CA ALA A 96 11.72 -4.51 -12.12
C ALA A 96 12.91 -3.56 -12.31
N PRO A 97 12.79 -2.51 -13.15
CA PRO A 97 13.87 -1.55 -13.33
C PRO A 97 14.11 -0.72 -12.05
N ALA A 98 15.36 -0.32 -11.85
CA ALA A 98 15.77 0.40 -10.65
C ALA A 98 14.99 1.70 -10.43
N TRP A 99 14.63 2.43 -11.50
CA TRP A 99 13.82 3.64 -11.41
C TRP A 99 12.45 3.38 -10.79
N PHE A 100 11.79 2.26 -11.19
CA PHE A 100 10.49 1.88 -10.64
C PHE A 100 10.61 1.46 -9.18
N ILE A 101 11.57 0.59 -8.85
CA ILE A 101 11.81 0.16 -7.47
C ILE A 101 12.03 1.38 -6.56
N SER A 102 12.85 2.33 -6.98
CA SER A 102 13.13 3.54 -6.21
C SER A 102 11.86 4.39 -6.01
N ALA A 103 11.12 4.64 -7.08
CA ALA A 103 9.87 5.42 -7.02
C ALA A 103 8.82 4.74 -6.15
N ASP A 104 8.65 3.45 -6.31
CA ASP A 104 7.66 2.66 -5.59
C ASP A 104 7.97 2.62 -4.08
N LEU A 105 9.19 2.24 -3.70
CA LEU A 105 9.58 2.14 -2.29
C LEU A 105 9.58 3.49 -1.57
N VAL A 106 9.88 4.58 -2.26
CA VAL A 106 9.91 5.92 -1.66
C VAL A 106 8.51 6.54 -1.57
N LEU A 107 7.65 6.35 -2.55
CA LEU A 107 6.38 7.09 -2.68
C LEU A 107 5.13 6.30 -2.30
N ALA A 108 5.11 4.98 -2.51
CA ALA A 108 3.87 4.20 -2.41
C ALA A 108 3.51 3.76 -0.98
N TYR A 109 4.39 3.88 -0.02
CA TYR A 109 4.18 3.31 1.33
C TYR A 109 4.13 4.37 2.42
N ILE A 110 5.26 4.87 2.88
CA ILE A 110 5.31 5.83 3.99
C ILE A 110 4.58 7.14 3.66
N PRO A 111 4.80 7.80 2.51
CA PRO A 111 4.05 9.00 2.15
C PRO A 111 2.55 8.74 2.06
N MET A 112 2.12 7.58 1.54
CA MET A 112 0.71 7.23 1.43
C MET A 112 0.07 6.96 2.81
N ALA A 113 0.81 6.36 3.74
CA ALA A 113 0.36 6.20 5.12
C ALA A 113 0.17 7.55 5.83
N LEU A 114 1.11 8.49 5.65
CA LEU A 114 1.01 9.84 6.19
C LEU A 114 -0.12 10.64 5.52
N LEU A 115 -0.33 10.45 4.24
CA LEU A 115 -1.44 11.07 3.51
C LEU A 115 -2.80 10.54 4.01
N ALA A 116 -2.89 9.25 4.34
CA ALA A 116 -4.06 8.64 4.95
C ALA A 116 -4.39 9.28 6.30
N GLU A 117 -3.38 9.46 7.15
CA GLU A 117 -3.54 10.15 8.44
C GLU A 117 -4.04 11.59 8.25
N TYR A 118 -3.43 12.32 7.32
CA TYR A 118 -3.82 13.70 7.01
C TYR A 118 -5.28 13.79 6.55
N PHE A 119 -5.68 12.97 5.59
CA PHE A 119 -7.05 12.94 5.09
C PHE A 119 -8.06 12.53 6.17
N PHE A 120 -7.72 11.52 6.96
CA PHE A 120 -8.57 11.09 8.05
C PHE A 120 -8.80 12.21 9.06
N ASN A 121 -7.75 12.85 9.52
CA ASN A 121 -7.85 13.90 10.54
C ASN A 121 -8.56 15.16 10.02
N LYS A 122 -8.41 15.49 8.74
CA LYS A 122 -8.97 16.71 8.16
C LYS A 122 -10.40 16.54 7.63
N LEU A 123 -10.72 15.38 7.04
CA LEU A 123 -11.96 15.19 6.28
C LEU A 123 -12.93 14.21 6.92
N ILE A 124 -12.44 13.24 7.70
CA ILE A 124 -13.25 12.13 8.20
C ILE A 124 -13.49 12.26 9.70
N LYS A 125 -12.48 12.63 10.46
CA LYS A 125 -12.60 12.78 11.92
C LYS A 125 -13.49 13.98 12.25
N PRO A 126 -14.56 13.77 13.06
CA PRO A 126 -15.46 14.83 13.48
C PRO A 126 -14.78 15.84 14.40
#